data_71aacee99d8995cd1ef89b4458837e2e
#
_entry.id   71aacee99d8995cd1ef89b4458837e2e
#
_cell.length_a   1.000
_cell.length_b   1.000
_cell.length_c   1.000
_cell.angle_alpha   90.00
_cell.angle_beta   90.00
_cell.angle_gamma   90.00
#
_symmetry.space_group_name_H-M   'P 1'
#
loop_
_entity.id
_entity.type
_entity.pdbx_description
1 polymer ?
#
loop_
_entity_poly.entity_id
_entity_poly.type
_entity_poly.pdbx_seq_one_letter_code
_entity_poly.pdbx_strand_id
1 'polypeptide(L)'
;MLQGVAIDLLSCPEYVHWNQLTGDFQTNSRNQNQNQAQYQLRKDNDASDSLLVIGDSRNPRSRHDFASSTRGIDVVEPVDLTDIIRIASVIDNLNGMDLACHILTSVATMMTGVGKATLVQRMKPILAGRNRTPATAIELAVKVVIEQGDNNSIVNLLSSLELNSDTRVFRRGAFSVLKNAVSLSISDPTKTIGQAAEIVREQRRHQGDRRIPARAIGSTLLLKGLEADHVLILDAGAMNAHNLYVALSRGAKSITVFSKKSVV
;
A
#
# COMPACT_ATOMS: atom_id res chain seq x y z
N MET A 1 -11.78 -26.18 -19.21
CA MET A 1 -11.47 -24.97 -19.99
C MET A 1 -12.68 -24.08 -19.95
N LEU A 2 -12.57 -22.93 -19.30
CA LEU A 2 -13.60 -21.88 -19.36
C LEU A 2 -13.42 -21.19 -20.72
N GLN A 3 -14.04 -21.74 -21.76
CA GLN A 3 -14.18 -21.04 -23.03
C GLN A 3 -15.18 -19.91 -22.80
N GLY A 4 -14.71 -18.69 -22.88
CA GLY A 4 -15.36 -17.43 -23.19
C GLY A 4 -16.88 -17.28 -23.12
N VAL A 5 -17.53 -17.88 -22.10
CA VAL A 5 -18.95 -17.61 -21.86
C VAL A 5 -19.01 -16.28 -21.10
N ALA A 6 -19.60 -15.27 -21.74
CA ALA A 6 -19.86 -13.99 -21.11
C ALA A 6 -20.78 -14.20 -19.89
N ILE A 7 -20.45 -13.58 -18.77
CA ILE A 7 -21.25 -13.60 -17.54
C ILE A 7 -22.10 -12.34 -17.52
N ASP A 8 -23.41 -12.50 -17.47
CA ASP A 8 -24.32 -11.37 -17.22
C ASP A 8 -24.49 -11.21 -15.70
N LEU A 9 -23.88 -10.15 -15.17
CA LEU A 9 -23.87 -9.85 -13.74
C LEU A 9 -25.28 -9.49 -13.20
N LEU A 10 -26.23 -9.11 -14.06
CA LEU A 10 -27.61 -8.85 -13.67
C LEU A 10 -28.39 -10.14 -13.44
N SER A 11 -27.97 -11.25 -14.02
CA SER A 11 -28.59 -12.57 -13.86
C SER A 11 -27.91 -13.41 -12.74
N CYS A 12 -26.93 -12.83 -12.06
CA CYS A 12 -26.23 -13.50 -10.96
C CYS A 12 -27.12 -13.60 -9.70
N PRO A 13 -26.80 -14.52 -8.75
CA PRO A 13 -27.51 -14.63 -7.48
C PRO A 13 -27.50 -13.31 -6.67
N GLU A 14 -28.48 -13.15 -5.75
CA GLU A 14 -28.68 -11.90 -4.98
C GLU A 14 -27.46 -11.42 -4.18
N TYR A 15 -26.53 -12.30 -3.83
CA TYR A 15 -25.30 -11.94 -3.14
C TYR A 15 -24.23 -11.33 -4.07
N VAL A 16 -24.46 -11.27 -5.39
CA VAL A 16 -23.61 -10.61 -6.36
C VAL A 16 -24.25 -9.28 -6.77
N HIS A 17 -23.62 -8.18 -6.38
CA HIS A 17 -24.10 -6.82 -6.66
C HIS A 17 -23.28 -6.19 -7.76
N TRP A 18 -23.92 -5.87 -8.88
CA TRP A 18 -23.26 -5.13 -9.96
C TRP A 18 -23.42 -3.62 -9.81
N ASN A 19 -22.33 -2.89 -10.04
CA ASN A 19 -22.30 -1.44 -10.09
C ASN A 19 -21.62 -0.98 -11.39
N GLN A 20 -22.28 -0.07 -12.10
CA GLN A 20 -21.74 0.46 -13.34
C GLN A 20 -20.55 1.39 -13.08
N LEU A 21 -19.42 1.13 -13.75
CA LEU A 21 -18.29 2.04 -13.79
C LEU A 21 -18.58 3.21 -14.73
N THR A 22 -18.48 4.43 -14.20
CA THR A 22 -18.51 5.67 -14.98
C THR A 22 -17.06 6.15 -15.19
N GLY A 23 -16.44 5.83 -16.32
CA GLY A 23 -15.06 6.17 -16.67
C GLY A 23 -14.02 5.11 -16.27
N ASP A 24 -12.74 5.48 -16.26
CA ASP A 24 -11.63 4.61 -15.87
C ASP A 24 -11.20 4.86 -14.44
N PHE A 25 -10.82 3.80 -13.69
CA PHE A 25 -10.12 3.94 -12.42
C PHE A 25 -8.77 4.65 -12.55
N GLN A 26 -8.33 4.95 -13.77
CA GLN A 26 -7.05 5.59 -14.06
C GLN A 26 -7.15 7.09 -14.40
N THR A 27 -8.36 7.62 -14.56
CA THR A 27 -8.59 9.03 -14.97
C THR A 27 -9.33 9.84 -13.88
N ASN A 28 -9.70 11.09 -14.17
CA ASN A 28 -10.42 12.00 -13.26
C ASN A 28 -11.78 11.47 -12.75
N SER A 29 -12.41 10.51 -13.42
CA SER A 29 -13.60 9.78 -12.93
C SER A 29 -13.26 8.72 -11.87
N ARG A 30 -11.98 8.45 -11.64
CA ARG A 30 -11.45 7.58 -10.59
C ARG A 30 -12.03 7.93 -9.21
N ASN A 31 -12.14 9.22 -8.89
CA ASN A 31 -12.63 9.67 -7.60
C ASN A 31 -14.10 9.31 -7.36
N GLN A 32 -14.95 9.34 -8.37
CA GLN A 32 -16.38 9.00 -8.23
C GLN A 32 -16.56 7.49 -7.99
N ASN A 33 -15.93 6.66 -8.83
CA ASN A 33 -15.98 5.20 -8.70
C ASN A 33 -15.33 4.72 -7.39
N GLN A 34 -14.23 5.36 -6.99
CA GLN A 34 -13.55 5.07 -5.75
C GLN A 34 -14.42 5.45 -4.54
N ASN A 35 -15.08 6.61 -4.58
CA ASN A 35 -16.02 7.04 -3.54
C ASN A 35 -17.24 6.11 -3.46
N GLN A 36 -17.74 5.65 -4.59
CA GLN A 36 -18.84 4.67 -4.65
C GLN A 36 -18.40 3.32 -4.06
N ALA A 37 -17.22 2.82 -4.44
CA ALA A 37 -16.64 1.63 -3.86
C ALA A 37 -16.43 1.77 -2.35
N GLN A 38 -15.89 2.90 -1.89
CA GLN A 38 -15.73 3.19 -0.47
C GLN A 38 -17.06 3.30 0.28
N TYR A 39 -18.10 3.84 -0.36
CA TYR A 39 -19.43 3.92 0.20
C TYR A 39 -20.04 2.52 0.39
N GLN A 40 -19.97 1.66 -0.63
CA GLN A 40 -20.41 0.27 -0.52
C GLN A 40 -19.67 -0.46 0.61
N LEU A 41 -18.35 -0.27 0.73
CA LEU A 41 -17.55 -0.84 1.79
C LEU A 41 -17.99 -0.43 3.21
N ARG A 42 -18.61 0.75 3.35
CA ARG A 42 -19.14 1.23 4.65
C ARG A 42 -20.54 0.76 4.92
N LYS A 43 -21.32 0.56 3.87
CA LYS A 43 -22.76 0.23 3.98
C LYS A 43 -22.96 -1.25 4.30
N ASP A 44 -22.16 -2.13 3.70
CA ASP A 44 -22.44 -3.58 3.69
C ASP A 44 -21.60 -4.36 4.72
N ASN A 45 -20.73 -3.70 5.50
CA ASN A 45 -19.78 -4.41 6.36
C ASN A 45 -20.00 -4.10 7.84
N ASP A 46 -20.31 -5.12 8.60
CA ASP A 46 -20.04 -5.13 10.03
C ASP A 46 -18.51 -4.96 10.24
N ALA A 47 -18.11 -4.23 11.29
CA ALA A 47 -16.69 -3.95 11.56
C ALA A 47 -15.85 -5.23 11.78
N SER A 48 -16.52 -6.36 12.06
CA SER A 48 -15.91 -7.68 12.28
C SER A 48 -15.70 -8.47 11.00
N ASP A 49 -16.38 -8.14 9.89
CA ASP A 49 -16.33 -8.90 8.65
C ASP A 49 -15.04 -8.68 7.88
N SER A 50 -14.51 -9.75 7.29
CA SER A 50 -13.35 -9.73 6.44
C SER A 50 -13.69 -9.23 5.03
N LEU A 51 -12.75 -8.49 4.40
CA LEU A 51 -12.95 -7.88 3.11
C LEU A 51 -11.71 -8.04 2.22
N LEU A 52 -11.91 -8.55 1.02
CA LEU A 52 -10.91 -8.55 -0.03
C LEU A 52 -11.31 -7.59 -1.15
N VAL A 53 -10.43 -6.64 -1.45
CA VAL A 53 -10.56 -5.77 -2.62
C VAL A 53 -9.64 -6.30 -3.71
N ILE A 54 -10.21 -6.61 -4.87
CA ILE A 54 -9.47 -7.14 -6.01
C ILE A 54 -9.28 -6.02 -7.03
N GLY A 55 -8.04 -5.57 -7.16
CA GLY A 55 -7.64 -4.52 -8.09
C GLY A 55 -6.90 -5.07 -9.31
N ASP A 56 -6.54 -4.17 -10.23
CA ASP A 56 -5.84 -4.49 -11.46
C ASP A 56 -4.52 -5.24 -11.18
N SER A 57 -4.34 -6.38 -11.84
CA SER A 57 -3.12 -7.20 -11.74
C SER A 57 -1.92 -6.57 -12.42
N ARG A 58 -2.15 -5.72 -13.45
CA ARG A 58 -1.10 -5.08 -14.26
C ARG A 58 -0.64 -3.75 -13.68
N ASN A 59 -1.48 -3.10 -12.85
CA ASN A 59 -1.19 -1.78 -12.29
C ASN A 59 -1.17 -1.81 -10.74
N PRO A 60 -0.03 -2.11 -10.12
CA PRO A 60 0.12 -2.05 -8.65
C PRO A 60 -0.22 -0.68 -8.08
N ARG A 61 0.08 0.40 -8.82
CA ARG A 61 -0.15 1.77 -8.38
C ARG A 61 -1.63 2.07 -8.12
N SER A 62 -2.54 1.54 -8.96
CA SER A 62 -3.98 1.74 -8.74
C SER A 62 -4.46 1.13 -7.41
N ARG A 63 -3.89 -0.01 -7.00
CA ARG A 63 -4.17 -0.64 -5.70
C ARG A 63 -3.62 0.18 -4.54
N HIS A 64 -2.40 0.72 -4.67
CA HIS A 64 -1.78 1.59 -3.67
C HIS A 64 -2.60 2.87 -3.48
N ASP A 65 -3.02 3.49 -4.56
CA ASP A 65 -3.83 4.70 -4.53
C ASP A 65 -5.20 4.45 -3.88
N PHE A 66 -5.84 3.30 -4.18
CA PHE A 66 -7.09 2.92 -3.52
C PHE A 66 -6.88 2.74 -2.01
N ALA A 67 -5.84 2.01 -1.59
CA ALA A 67 -5.53 1.79 -0.19
C ALA A 67 -5.17 3.10 0.52
N SER A 68 -4.41 3.99 -0.14
CA SER A 68 -4.02 5.29 0.44
C SER A 68 -5.21 6.18 0.75
N SER A 69 -6.27 6.13 -0.04
CA SER A 69 -7.48 6.94 0.12
C SER A 69 -8.58 6.25 0.93
N THR A 70 -8.46 4.94 1.22
CA THR A 70 -9.45 4.15 1.93
C THR A 70 -8.91 3.69 3.29
N ARG A 71 -9.49 4.19 4.38
CA ARG A 71 -9.06 3.79 5.74
C ARG A 71 -9.38 2.33 6.00
N GLY A 72 -8.49 1.66 6.74
CA GLY A 72 -8.68 0.28 7.19
C GLY A 72 -8.41 -0.78 6.12
N ILE A 73 -7.85 -0.41 4.95
CA ILE A 73 -7.43 -1.35 3.92
C ILE A 73 -5.91 -1.32 3.81
N ASP A 74 -5.30 -2.49 3.89
CA ASP A 74 -3.87 -2.68 3.72
C ASP A 74 -3.57 -3.37 2.39
N VAL A 75 -2.43 -3.02 1.77
CA VAL A 75 -1.99 -3.63 0.51
C VAL A 75 -1.35 -4.99 0.78
N VAL A 76 -1.80 -6.01 0.03
CA VAL A 76 -1.09 -7.30 -0.06
C VAL A 76 0.07 -7.15 -1.03
N GLU A 77 1.26 -7.17 -0.48
CA GLU A 77 2.50 -6.98 -1.25
C GLU A 77 2.93 -8.26 -1.99
N PRO A 78 3.54 -8.13 -3.17
CA PRO A 78 4.24 -9.24 -3.81
C PRO A 78 5.42 -9.69 -2.94
N VAL A 79 5.86 -10.92 -3.15
CA VAL A 79 7.00 -11.49 -2.39
C VAL A 79 8.28 -10.74 -2.67
N ASP A 80 8.49 -10.35 -3.94
CA ASP A 80 9.76 -9.85 -4.42
C ASP A 80 10.12 -8.44 -3.95
N LEU A 81 9.12 -7.59 -3.64
CA LEU A 81 9.31 -6.22 -3.10
C LEU A 81 10.47 -5.45 -3.77
N THR A 82 10.62 -5.59 -5.09
CA THR A 82 11.76 -5.05 -5.86
C THR A 82 11.87 -3.53 -5.75
N ASP A 83 10.75 -2.84 -5.59
CA ASP A 83 10.70 -1.40 -5.36
C ASP A 83 11.36 -1.02 -4.02
N ILE A 84 11.17 -1.82 -2.97
CA ILE A 84 11.71 -1.58 -1.64
C ILE A 84 13.23 -1.83 -1.62
N ILE A 85 13.69 -2.89 -2.29
CA ILE A 85 15.12 -3.16 -2.43
C ILE A 85 15.83 -1.99 -3.13
N ARG A 86 15.22 -1.49 -4.22
CA ARG A 86 15.76 -0.33 -4.94
C ARG A 86 15.79 0.92 -4.05
N ILE A 87 14.74 1.19 -3.27
CA ILE A 87 14.70 2.30 -2.31
C ILE A 87 15.85 2.16 -1.31
N ALA A 88 16.02 0.97 -0.71
CA ALA A 88 17.06 0.67 0.25
C ALA A 88 18.47 0.88 -0.32
N SER A 89 18.73 0.38 -1.54
CA SER A 89 20.05 0.55 -2.20
C SER A 89 20.37 2.00 -2.54
N VAL A 90 19.36 2.84 -2.79
CA VAL A 90 19.59 4.28 -3.03
C VAL A 90 19.96 5.00 -1.73
N ILE A 91 19.39 4.61 -0.60
CA ILE A 91 19.71 5.18 0.72
C ILE A 91 21.20 5.06 1.02
N ASP A 92 21.83 3.94 0.69
CA ASP A 92 23.27 3.68 0.94
C ASP A 92 24.21 4.71 0.27
N ASN A 93 23.73 5.43 -0.74
CA ASN A 93 24.55 6.35 -1.55
C ASN A 93 24.20 7.83 -1.34
N LEU A 94 23.28 8.13 -0.43
CA LEU A 94 22.81 9.48 -0.19
C LEU A 94 23.22 9.97 1.18
N ASN A 95 23.31 11.30 1.33
CA ASN A 95 23.57 11.96 2.60
C ASN A 95 22.79 13.28 2.71
N GLY A 96 22.79 13.85 3.90
CA GLY A 96 22.24 15.18 4.14
C GLY A 96 20.78 15.34 3.72
N MET A 97 20.49 16.45 3.06
CA MET A 97 19.14 16.78 2.59
C MET A 97 18.61 15.79 1.54
N ASP A 98 19.47 15.29 0.66
CA ASP A 98 19.08 14.35 -0.40
C ASP A 98 18.65 13.02 0.19
N LEU A 99 19.34 12.52 1.23
CA LEU A 99 18.95 11.34 1.99
C LEU A 99 17.57 11.54 2.64
N ALA A 100 17.38 12.64 3.36
CA ALA A 100 16.10 12.93 4.00
C ALA A 100 14.96 13.05 2.97
N CYS A 101 15.19 13.75 1.85
CA CYS A 101 14.21 13.85 0.77
C CYS A 101 13.87 12.50 0.14
N HIS A 102 14.86 11.64 -0.06
CA HIS A 102 14.64 10.30 -0.60
C HIS A 102 13.82 9.43 0.35
N ILE A 103 14.16 9.42 1.65
CA ILE A 103 13.39 8.67 2.67
C ILE A 103 11.96 9.17 2.70
N LEU A 104 11.72 10.49 2.84
CA LEU A 104 10.37 11.06 2.89
C LEU A 104 9.55 10.77 1.61
N THR A 105 10.20 10.77 0.44
CA THR A 105 9.56 10.40 -0.83
C THR A 105 9.16 8.94 -0.83
N SER A 106 10.05 8.08 -0.39
CA SER A 106 9.85 6.63 -0.37
C SER A 106 8.73 6.24 0.61
N VAL A 107 8.76 6.76 1.84
CA VAL A 107 7.71 6.47 2.82
C VAL A 107 6.36 7.04 2.40
N ALA A 108 6.29 8.15 1.66
CA ALA A 108 5.04 8.68 1.12
C ALA A 108 4.38 7.72 0.09
N THR A 109 5.10 6.73 -0.44
CA THR A 109 4.52 5.65 -1.25
C THR A 109 3.93 4.51 -0.41
N MET A 110 4.17 4.50 0.90
CA MET A 110 3.79 3.42 1.82
C MET A 110 2.83 3.89 2.92
N MET A 111 2.80 5.20 3.20
CA MET A 111 1.93 5.80 4.20
C MET A 111 1.38 7.15 3.75
N THR A 112 0.24 7.51 4.30
CA THR A 112 -0.39 8.82 4.12
C THR A 112 0.00 9.76 5.28
N GLY A 113 -0.18 11.06 5.09
CA GLY A 113 0.04 12.06 6.16
C GLY A 113 1.51 12.45 6.39
N VAL A 114 2.45 11.96 5.57
CA VAL A 114 3.89 12.26 5.73
C VAL A 114 4.21 13.75 5.65
N GLY A 115 3.45 14.52 4.85
CA GLY A 115 3.66 15.98 4.73
C GLY A 115 5.02 16.38 4.17
N LYS A 116 5.62 15.58 3.26
CA LYS A 116 6.97 15.79 2.74
C LYS A 116 7.27 17.25 2.35
N ALA A 117 6.37 17.88 1.60
CA ALA A 117 6.62 19.25 1.10
C ALA A 117 6.80 20.24 2.25
N THR A 118 5.92 20.15 3.24
CA THR A 118 5.97 21.00 4.46
C THR A 118 7.24 20.70 5.27
N LEU A 119 7.57 19.42 5.48
CA LEU A 119 8.78 19.03 6.23
C LEU A 119 10.03 19.57 5.56
N VAL A 120 10.20 19.38 4.24
CA VAL A 120 11.37 19.89 3.49
C VAL A 120 11.46 21.43 3.56
N GLN A 121 10.33 22.14 3.41
CA GLN A 121 10.31 23.59 3.50
C GLN A 121 10.72 24.08 4.89
N ARG A 122 10.30 23.38 5.95
CA ARG A 122 10.62 23.72 7.34
C ARG A 122 12.07 23.45 7.71
N MET A 123 12.77 22.57 6.99
CA MET A 123 14.19 22.25 7.32
C MET A 123 15.12 23.46 7.17
N LYS A 124 14.92 24.34 6.19
CA LYS A 124 15.79 25.51 6.01
C LYS A 124 15.87 26.40 7.25
N PRO A 125 14.75 26.91 7.82
CA PRO A 125 14.81 27.71 9.04
C PRO A 125 15.22 26.90 10.28
N ILE A 126 14.90 25.61 10.37
CA ILE A 126 15.26 24.77 11.52
C ILE A 126 16.78 24.54 11.56
N LEU A 127 17.40 24.20 10.45
CA LEU A 127 18.85 24.01 10.35
C LEU A 127 19.63 25.31 10.61
N ALA A 128 19.05 26.46 10.22
CA ALA A 128 19.66 27.76 10.46
C ALA A 128 19.39 28.31 11.88
N GLY A 129 18.64 27.61 12.74
CA GLY A 129 18.27 28.10 14.07
C GLY A 129 17.34 29.32 14.06
N ARG A 130 16.61 29.56 12.95
CA ARG A 130 15.77 30.75 12.75
C ARG A 130 14.25 30.43 12.73
N ASN A 131 13.88 29.22 13.18
CA ASN A 131 12.49 28.79 13.22
C ASN A 131 11.71 29.57 14.30
N ARG A 132 10.66 30.29 13.90
CA ARG A 132 9.77 31.04 14.80
C ARG A 132 8.87 30.12 15.65
N THR A 133 8.43 28.99 15.08
CA THR A 133 7.66 27.96 15.75
C THR A 133 8.58 26.82 16.18
N PRO A 134 8.41 26.27 17.38
CA PRO A 134 9.17 25.08 17.81
C PRO A 134 9.10 23.96 16.77
N ALA A 135 10.20 23.23 16.63
CA ALA A 135 10.23 22.07 15.74
C ALA A 135 9.44 20.90 16.37
N THR A 136 8.66 20.21 15.55
CA THR A 136 7.95 18.99 15.95
C THR A 136 8.93 17.82 16.11
N ALA A 137 8.50 16.74 16.77
CA ALA A 137 9.31 15.52 16.92
C ALA A 137 9.78 14.95 15.55
N ILE A 138 8.90 14.95 14.55
CA ILE A 138 9.25 14.51 13.19
C ILE A 138 10.26 15.44 12.54
N GLU A 139 10.09 16.75 12.66
CA GLU A 139 11.02 17.73 12.12
C GLU A 139 12.42 17.59 12.75
N LEU A 140 12.48 17.31 14.05
CA LEU A 140 13.74 17.03 14.76
C LEU A 140 14.37 15.70 14.25
N ALA A 141 13.58 14.65 14.06
CA ALA A 141 14.06 13.40 13.49
C ALA A 141 14.61 13.59 12.07
N VAL A 142 13.93 14.37 11.22
CA VAL A 142 14.42 14.73 9.86
C VAL A 142 15.73 15.52 9.96
N LYS A 143 15.83 16.47 10.89
CA LYS A 143 17.07 17.23 11.13
C LYS A 143 18.23 16.33 11.48
N VAL A 144 18.02 15.37 12.38
CA VAL A 144 19.08 14.40 12.79
C VAL A 144 19.52 13.55 11.60
N VAL A 145 18.62 13.09 10.72
CA VAL A 145 18.97 12.38 9.48
C VAL A 145 19.84 13.27 8.57
N ILE A 146 19.53 14.56 8.45
CA ILE A 146 20.29 15.50 7.62
C ILE A 146 21.71 15.70 8.19
N GLU A 147 21.85 15.81 9.50
CA GLU A 147 23.11 16.14 10.18
C GLU A 147 24.02 14.91 10.38
N GLN A 148 23.45 13.75 10.67
CA GLN A 148 24.18 12.52 11.00
C GLN A 148 24.19 11.51 9.86
N GLY A 149 23.03 11.27 9.23
CA GLY A 149 22.85 10.35 8.10
C GLY A 149 23.13 8.88 8.43
N ASP A 150 23.24 8.52 9.70
CA ASP A 150 23.49 7.15 10.15
C ASP A 150 22.20 6.31 10.19
N ASN A 151 22.36 4.99 10.23
CA ASN A 151 21.23 4.07 10.21
C ASN A 151 20.33 4.21 11.45
N ASN A 152 20.85 4.64 12.60
CA ASN A 152 20.05 4.88 13.80
C ASN A 152 19.11 6.08 13.60
N SER A 153 19.61 7.17 13.02
CA SER A 153 18.78 8.35 12.71
C SER A 153 17.66 8.00 11.72
N ILE A 154 17.93 7.14 10.73
CA ILE A 154 16.94 6.67 9.75
C ILE A 154 15.84 5.83 10.44
N VAL A 155 16.21 4.84 11.28
CA VAL A 155 15.22 4.03 12.03
C VAL A 155 14.38 4.91 12.95
N ASN A 156 14.99 5.89 13.61
CA ASN A 156 14.29 6.82 14.48
C ASN A 156 13.28 7.68 13.70
N LEU A 157 13.64 8.16 12.51
CA LEU A 157 12.71 8.89 11.63
C LEU A 157 11.55 7.98 11.18
N LEU A 158 11.84 6.77 10.71
CA LEU A 158 10.80 5.82 10.29
C LEU A 158 9.85 5.49 11.45
N SER A 159 10.38 5.29 12.66
CA SER A 159 9.58 5.02 13.86
C SER A 159 8.74 6.23 14.28
N SER A 160 9.29 7.44 14.21
CA SER A 160 8.56 8.66 14.52
C SER A 160 7.40 8.90 13.55
N LEU A 161 7.59 8.59 12.27
CA LEU A 161 6.53 8.66 11.27
C LEU A 161 5.47 7.58 11.51
N GLU A 162 5.84 6.36 11.89
CA GLU A 162 4.91 5.27 12.16
C GLU A 162 4.00 5.54 13.37
N LEU A 163 4.56 6.17 14.41
CA LEU A 163 3.86 6.49 15.67
C LEU A 163 3.05 7.76 15.61
N ASN A 164 3.21 8.58 14.57
CA ASN A 164 2.46 9.84 14.46
C ASN A 164 0.99 9.58 14.13
N SER A 165 0.09 10.21 14.89
CA SER A 165 -1.37 10.09 14.71
C SER A 165 -1.87 10.57 13.34
N ASP A 166 -1.15 11.49 12.70
CA ASP A 166 -1.52 12.06 11.40
C ASP A 166 -1.11 11.17 10.23
N THR A 167 -0.26 10.18 10.48
CA THR A 167 0.20 9.23 9.46
C THR A 167 -0.56 7.91 9.53
N ARG A 168 -0.65 7.23 8.40
CA ARG A 168 -1.23 5.89 8.32
C ARG A 168 -0.48 5.04 7.31
N VAL A 169 0.15 3.98 7.78
CA VAL A 169 0.78 2.98 6.91
C VAL A 169 -0.30 2.13 6.25
N PHE A 170 -0.34 2.12 4.92
CA PHE A 170 -1.23 1.28 4.12
C PHE A 170 -0.49 0.17 3.34
N ARG A 171 0.84 0.29 3.18
CA ARG A 171 1.74 -0.75 2.68
C ARG A 171 2.60 -1.29 3.82
N ARG A 172 1.94 -1.91 4.81
CA ARG A 172 2.62 -2.39 6.06
C ARG A 172 3.77 -3.35 5.77
N GLY A 173 3.57 -4.26 4.80
CA GLY A 173 4.60 -5.21 4.42
C GLY A 173 5.85 -4.56 3.84
N ALA A 174 5.68 -3.58 2.95
CA ALA A 174 6.76 -2.82 2.35
C ALA A 174 7.49 -1.96 3.39
N PHE A 175 6.74 -1.23 4.21
CA PHE A 175 7.30 -0.41 5.29
C PHE A 175 8.10 -1.22 6.31
N SER A 176 7.56 -2.37 6.73
CA SER A 176 8.25 -3.28 7.66
C SER A 176 9.57 -3.80 7.08
N VAL A 177 9.60 -4.19 5.80
CA VAL A 177 10.84 -4.65 5.16
C VAL A 177 11.88 -3.54 5.12
N LEU A 178 11.51 -2.30 4.76
CA LEU A 178 12.45 -1.18 4.77
C LEU A 178 12.99 -0.92 6.18
N LYS A 179 12.12 -0.84 7.18
CA LYS A 179 12.52 -0.59 8.59
C LYS A 179 13.43 -1.71 9.13
N ASN A 180 13.08 -2.98 8.86
CA ASN A 180 13.87 -4.12 9.29
C ASN A 180 15.23 -4.19 8.57
N ALA A 181 15.30 -3.77 7.30
CA ALA A 181 16.55 -3.71 6.56
C ALA A 181 17.52 -2.69 7.19
N VAL A 182 17.03 -1.50 7.53
CA VAL A 182 17.86 -0.50 8.24
C VAL A 182 18.28 -1.02 9.60
N SER A 183 17.37 -1.66 10.35
CA SER A 183 17.70 -2.24 11.66
C SER A 183 18.73 -3.38 11.57
N LEU A 184 18.66 -4.21 10.52
CA LEU A 184 19.63 -5.28 10.29
C LEU A 184 21.02 -4.71 9.96
N SER A 185 21.11 -3.64 9.17
CA SER A 185 22.39 -2.98 8.88
C SER A 185 23.01 -2.28 10.09
N ILE A 186 22.23 -1.94 11.13
CA ILE A 186 22.74 -1.50 12.42
C ILE A 186 23.37 -2.69 13.19
N SER A 187 22.69 -3.83 13.18
CA SER A 187 23.12 -5.04 13.91
C SER A 187 24.31 -5.74 13.21
N ASP A 188 24.39 -5.64 11.89
CA ASP A 188 25.51 -6.15 11.07
C ASP A 188 26.05 -5.03 10.17
N PRO A 189 27.00 -4.22 10.66
CA PRO A 189 27.59 -3.11 9.90
C PRO A 189 28.36 -3.52 8.63
N THR A 190 28.57 -4.82 8.43
CA THR A 190 29.18 -5.32 7.18
C THR A 190 28.20 -5.30 6.00
N LYS A 191 26.91 -5.13 6.26
CA LYS A 191 25.83 -5.11 5.27
C LYS A 191 25.38 -3.68 4.98
N THR A 192 25.26 -3.34 3.71
CA THR A 192 24.53 -2.14 3.30
C THR A 192 23.04 -2.31 3.54
N ILE A 193 22.26 -1.22 3.57
CA ILE A 193 20.79 -1.29 3.72
C ILE A 193 20.18 -2.06 2.55
N GLY A 194 20.71 -1.89 1.34
CA GLY A 194 20.28 -2.64 0.16
C GLY A 194 20.47 -4.16 0.32
N GLN A 195 21.67 -4.60 0.76
CA GLN A 195 21.94 -6.02 1.05
C GLN A 195 21.07 -6.56 2.19
N ALA A 196 20.88 -5.76 3.24
CA ALA A 196 20.00 -6.11 4.34
C ALA A 196 18.54 -6.26 3.88
N ALA A 197 18.07 -5.42 2.94
CA ALA A 197 16.72 -5.53 2.38
C ALA A 197 16.53 -6.84 1.59
N GLU A 198 17.54 -7.29 0.86
CA GLU A 198 17.52 -8.59 0.19
C GLU A 198 17.42 -9.75 1.19
N ILE A 199 18.18 -9.70 2.28
CA ILE A 199 18.15 -10.71 3.33
C ILE A 199 16.77 -10.74 4.01
N VAL A 200 16.22 -9.58 4.39
CA VAL A 200 14.89 -9.49 5.01
C VAL A 200 13.80 -10.00 4.07
N ARG A 201 13.91 -9.71 2.76
CA ARG A 201 12.99 -10.27 1.74
C ARG A 201 13.06 -11.80 1.70
N GLU A 202 14.27 -12.40 1.66
CA GLU A 202 14.41 -13.85 1.64
C GLU A 202 13.91 -14.50 2.93
N GLN A 203 14.19 -13.92 4.10
CA GLN A 203 13.64 -14.39 5.37
C GLN A 203 12.11 -14.39 5.33
N ARG A 204 11.49 -13.32 4.84
CA ARG A 204 10.02 -13.24 4.68
C ARG A 204 9.48 -14.28 3.70
N ARG A 205 10.24 -14.61 2.66
CA ARG A 205 9.87 -15.64 1.68
C ARG A 205 9.84 -17.05 2.32
N HIS A 206 10.80 -17.34 3.19
CA HIS A 206 10.91 -18.61 3.88
C HIS A 206 9.92 -18.78 5.04
N GLN A 207 9.59 -17.71 5.73
CA GLN A 207 8.67 -17.77 6.87
C GLN A 207 7.23 -18.12 6.49
N GLY A 208 6.85 -18.01 5.22
CA GLY A 208 5.55 -18.49 4.69
C GLY A 208 4.29 -17.84 5.30
N ASP A 209 4.44 -17.21 6.44
CA ASP A 209 3.33 -16.72 7.27
C ASP A 209 2.97 -15.27 6.89
N ARG A 210 2.25 -15.12 5.80
CA ARG A 210 1.60 -13.86 5.47
C ARG A 210 0.31 -13.76 6.27
N ARG A 211 0.35 -13.15 7.44
CA ARG A 211 -0.86 -12.65 8.06
C ARG A 211 -1.49 -11.61 7.15
N ILE A 212 -2.52 -12.06 6.42
CA ILE A 212 -3.28 -11.15 5.57
C ILE A 212 -4.23 -10.40 6.47
N PRO A 213 -4.24 -9.06 6.40
CA PRO A 213 -5.18 -8.26 7.17
C PRO A 213 -6.61 -8.65 6.85
N ALA A 214 -7.51 -8.58 7.83
CA ALA A 214 -8.93 -8.87 7.63
C ALA A 214 -9.54 -8.00 6.51
N ARG A 215 -8.95 -6.84 6.23
CA ARG A 215 -9.36 -5.94 5.14
C ARG A 215 -8.14 -5.62 4.28
N ALA A 216 -8.10 -6.20 3.09
CA ALA A 216 -6.92 -6.15 2.24
C ALA A 216 -7.24 -5.87 0.78
N ILE A 217 -6.30 -5.24 0.06
CA ILE A 217 -6.35 -5.08 -1.39
C ILE A 217 -5.16 -5.78 -2.06
N GLY A 218 -5.44 -6.51 -3.12
CA GLY A 218 -4.42 -7.20 -3.92
C GLY A 218 -4.87 -7.44 -5.35
N SER A 219 -4.00 -8.07 -6.15
CA SER A 219 -4.39 -8.66 -7.43
C SER A 219 -4.97 -10.05 -7.22
N THR A 220 -5.67 -10.58 -8.22
CA THR A 220 -6.19 -11.96 -8.20
C THR A 220 -5.12 -12.98 -7.87
N LEU A 221 -3.89 -12.79 -8.36
CA LEU A 221 -2.78 -13.69 -8.09
C LEU A 221 -2.33 -13.62 -6.62
N LEU A 222 -2.23 -12.40 -6.07
CA LEU A 222 -1.81 -12.20 -4.67
C LEU A 222 -2.84 -12.69 -3.66
N LEU A 223 -4.11 -12.69 -4.05
CA LEU A 223 -5.24 -13.11 -3.21
C LEU A 223 -5.70 -14.55 -3.54
N LYS A 224 -4.97 -15.27 -4.39
CA LYS A 224 -5.30 -16.66 -4.73
C LYS A 224 -5.25 -17.54 -3.47
N GLY A 225 -6.31 -18.34 -3.26
CA GLY A 225 -6.43 -19.22 -2.09
C GLY A 225 -6.98 -18.55 -0.83
N LEU A 226 -7.25 -17.24 -0.87
CA LEU A 226 -7.90 -16.52 0.24
C LEU A 226 -9.40 -16.43 0.01
N GLU A 227 -10.13 -16.42 1.10
CA GLU A 227 -11.57 -16.18 1.14
C GLU A 227 -11.88 -15.08 2.17
N ALA A 228 -12.95 -14.33 1.93
CA ALA A 228 -13.43 -13.31 2.84
C ALA A 228 -14.96 -13.28 2.85
N ASP A 229 -15.54 -12.71 3.90
CA ASP A 229 -16.97 -12.48 3.97
C ASP A 229 -17.48 -11.66 2.80
N HIS A 230 -16.74 -10.61 2.45
CA HIS A 230 -17.07 -9.69 1.36
C HIS A 230 -15.92 -9.55 0.37
N VAL A 231 -16.27 -9.47 -0.92
CA VAL A 231 -15.33 -9.20 -2.00
C VAL A 231 -15.78 -8.00 -2.82
N LEU A 232 -14.83 -7.13 -3.13
CA LEU A 232 -15.02 -5.99 -4.01
C LEU A 232 -14.09 -6.13 -5.23
N ILE A 233 -14.67 -6.22 -6.42
CA ILE A 233 -13.92 -6.27 -7.69
C ILE A 233 -13.97 -4.89 -8.33
N LEU A 234 -12.83 -4.20 -8.43
CA LEU A 234 -12.77 -2.80 -8.84
C LEU A 234 -13.01 -2.57 -10.34
N ASP A 235 -12.65 -3.52 -11.19
CA ASP A 235 -12.92 -3.48 -12.63
C ASP A 235 -12.92 -4.90 -13.22
N ALA A 236 -14.08 -5.50 -13.31
CA ALA A 236 -14.23 -6.84 -13.87
C ALA A 236 -13.99 -6.86 -15.39
N GLY A 237 -14.30 -5.76 -16.09
CA GLY A 237 -14.09 -5.64 -17.54
C GLY A 237 -12.63 -5.63 -17.98
N ALA A 238 -11.70 -5.31 -17.07
CA ALA A 238 -10.25 -5.37 -17.32
C ALA A 238 -9.65 -6.75 -17.05
N MET A 239 -10.44 -7.70 -16.52
CA MET A 239 -9.98 -9.05 -16.16
C MET A 239 -10.18 -10.02 -17.34
N ASN A 240 -9.27 -10.99 -17.46
CA ASN A 240 -9.54 -12.16 -18.29
C ASN A 240 -10.47 -13.13 -17.54
N ALA A 241 -11.09 -14.08 -18.26
CA ALA A 241 -12.07 -15.02 -17.72
C ALA A 241 -11.51 -15.82 -16.51
N HIS A 242 -10.23 -16.17 -16.54
CA HIS A 242 -9.56 -16.91 -15.45
C HIS A 242 -9.46 -16.08 -14.16
N ASN A 243 -9.02 -14.84 -14.30
CA ASN A 243 -8.93 -13.90 -13.15
C ASN A 243 -10.29 -13.55 -12.60
N LEU A 244 -11.29 -13.36 -13.48
CA LEU A 244 -12.66 -13.08 -13.07
C LEU A 244 -13.26 -14.26 -12.28
N TYR A 245 -13.07 -15.48 -12.77
CA TYR A 245 -13.49 -16.70 -12.05
C TYR A 245 -12.86 -16.77 -10.65
N VAL A 246 -11.54 -16.57 -10.57
CA VAL A 246 -10.84 -16.54 -9.28
C VAL A 246 -11.38 -15.44 -8.38
N ALA A 247 -11.66 -14.26 -8.90
CA ALA A 247 -12.20 -13.13 -8.14
C ALA A 247 -13.61 -13.43 -7.60
N LEU A 248 -14.49 -13.93 -8.45
CA LEU A 248 -15.88 -14.26 -8.08
C LEU A 248 -15.98 -15.43 -7.08
N SER A 249 -14.96 -16.28 -6.99
CA SER A 249 -14.95 -17.41 -6.05
C SER A 249 -14.37 -17.06 -4.66
N ARG A 250 -14.14 -15.78 -4.34
CA ARG A 250 -13.49 -15.38 -3.07
C ARG A 250 -14.48 -14.90 -1.99
N GLY A 251 -15.70 -14.53 -2.34
CA GLY A 251 -16.69 -13.98 -1.41
C GLY A 251 -17.58 -15.05 -0.82
N ALA A 252 -17.66 -15.11 0.51
CA ALA A 252 -18.51 -16.04 1.23
C ALA A 252 -19.93 -15.50 1.47
N LYS A 253 -20.09 -14.18 1.72
CA LYS A 253 -21.38 -13.54 2.01
C LYS A 253 -21.84 -12.64 0.86
N SER A 254 -20.96 -11.79 0.32
CA SER A 254 -21.31 -10.93 -0.80
C SER A 254 -20.14 -10.63 -1.72
N ILE A 255 -20.47 -10.33 -2.99
CA ILE A 255 -19.52 -9.94 -4.01
C ILE A 255 -20.06 -8.67 -4.68
N THR A 256 -19.32 -7.58 -4.60
CA THR A 256 -19.63 -6.34 -5.30
C THR A 256 -18.72 -6.20 -6.51
N VAL A 257 -19.30 -6.11 -7.70
CA VAL A 257 -18.58 -6.07 -8.96
C VAL A 257 -18.76 -4.72 -9.65
N PHE A 258 -17.66 -4.07 -9.97
CA PHE A 258 -17.66 -2.88 -10.81
C PHE A 258 -17.21 -3.23 -12.21
N SER A 259 -17.97 -2.81 -13.22
CA SER A 259 -17.64 -2.93 -14.64
C SER A 259 -18.38 -1.89 -15.48
N LYS A 260 -17.85 -1.58 -16.69
CA LYS A 260 -18.50 -0.65 -17.62
C LYS A 260 -19.81 -1.20 -18.17
N LYS A 261 -19.91 -2.52 -18.29
CA LYS A 261 -21.09 -3.25 -18.82
C LYS A 261 -21.49 -4.32 -17.82
N SER A 262 -22.77 -4.68 -17.78
CA SER A 262 -23.26 -5.80 -16.96
C SER A 262 -22.77 -7.15 -17.47
N VAL A 263 -22.42 -7.25 -18.75
CA VAL A 263 -21.87 -8.46 -19.37
C VAL A 263 -20.34 -8.35 -19.43
N VAL A 264 -19.65 -9.30 -18.82
CA VAL A 264 -18.18 -9.36 -18.68
C VAL A 264 -17.63 -10.73 -19.08
#